data_6e933aea383449ee3397039e4b292e36
#
_entry.id   6e933aea383449ee3397039e4b292e36
#
_cell.length_a   1.000
_cell.length_b   1.000
_cell.length_c   1.000
_cell.angle_alpha   90.00
_cell.angle_beta   90.00
_cell.angle_gamma   90.00
#
_symmetry.space_group_name_H-M   'P 1'
#
loop_
_entity.id
_entity.type
_entity.pdbx_description
1 polymer ?
#
loop_
_entity_poly.entity_id
_entity_poly.type
_entity_poly.pdbx_seq_one_letter_code
_entity_poly.pdbx_strand_id
1 'polypeptide(L)'
;MVSGQPLFLDSFSFGEAAIGHSAYIQAGLHADEHPGILVIQHLITMLGEYEEQGKIVGEIVLVPLANPVGMMQNVLGNWAGRFDLSNGENFNRHFPELREKLEKRGLAGETDTALMIQQSLADIEPSDTVGLMKHALFAEALKHDFVLDLHCDTDAVLHLYTNRVHTERARKLAQALGADVIFVEDYAGGQPFDEAVYRVWQWFSDRQMLGSRPLPFSVTVELRGQADVSDVLARQDAEAIIAFLAEEGILLAQPANSAKPERLRIYPLEGASHLQAPVSGILAWRKRPGEPVTPGEHLADIVSVSDGHRTPVYSNVDGVMVARPVMKMIRSGQRVALLAGNDRLEERQDGKLLRHF
;
A
#
# COMPACT_ATOMS: atom_id res chain seq x y z
N MET A 1 -0.58 -24.80 -8.95
CA MET A 1 0.65 -24.91 -9.79
C MET A 1 0.62 -26.23 -10.54
N VAL A 2 0.84 -26.21 -11.82
CA VAL A 2 0.78 -27.42 -12.68
C VAL A 2 2.01 -28.31 -12.51
N SER A 3 3.13 -27.78 -11.99
CA SER A 3 4.42 -28.49 -11.96
C SER A 3 4.78 -29.14 -10.60
N GLY A 4 4.01 -28.87 -9.54
CA GLY A 4 4.39 -29.29 -8.18
C GLY A 4 5.68 -28.65 -7.64
N GLN A 5 6.23 -27.65 -8.31
CA GLN A 5 7.41 -26.92 -7.84
C GLN A 5 7.03 -26.01 -6.67
N PRO A 6 7.83 -25.97 -5.60
CA PRO A 6 7.60 -25.05 -4.49
C PRO A 6 7.77 -23.61 -4.93
N LEU A 7 6.96 -22.71 -4.37
CA LEU A 7 7.17 -21.25 -4.41
C LEU A 7 7.78 -20.81 -3.08
N PHE A 8 8.66 -19.85 -3.15
CA PHE A 8 9.34 -19.32 -1.99
C PHE A 8 8.95 -17.85 -1.78
N LEU A 9 8.83 -17.47 -0.52
CA LEU A 9 8.80 -16.08 -0.08
C LEU A 9 10.16 -15.82 0.56
N ASP A 10 11.01 -15.10 -0.15
CA ASP A 10 12.32 -14.73 0.35
C ASP A 10 12.19 -13.50 1.27
N SER A 11 12.80 -13.57 2.46
CA SER A 11 12.88 -12.47 3.40
C SER A 11 14.33 -12.24 3.84
N PHE A 12 14.64 -10.98 4.14
CA PHE A 12 15.93 -10.53 4.66
C PHE A 12 15.70 -9.87 6.00
N SER A 13 16.37 -10.34 7.04
CA SER A 13 16.26 -9.78 8.40
C SER A 13 17.56 -9.11 8.79
N PHE A 14 17.45 -7.96 9.45
CA PHE A 14 18.55 -7.14 9.94
C PHE A 14 18.28 -6.77 11.40
N GLY A 15 19.32 -6.82 12.23
CA GLY A 15 19.21 -6.55 13.66
C GLY A 15 18.60 -7.71 14.46
N GLU A 16 18.16 -7.44 15.68
CA GLU A 16 17.62 -8.45 16.59
C GLU A 16 16.26 -8.02 17.17
N ALA A 17 15.31 -8.95 17.24
CA ALA A 17 13.93 -8.72 17.70
C ALA A 17 13.77 -8.29 19.18
N ALA A 18 14.83 -8.21 19.96
CA ALA A 18 14.70 -8.23 21.42
C ALA A 18 14.51 -6.87 22.09
N ILE A 19 14.85 -5.74 21.46
CA ILE A 19 15.01 -4.49 22.22
C ILE A 19 14.66 -3.29 21.33
N GLY A 20 13.40 -2.96 21.21
CA GLY A 20 13.01 -1.74 20.51
C GLY A 20 11.86 -1.96 19.53
N HIS A 21 11.66 -0.99 18.70
CA HIS A 21 10.66 -1.07 17.65
C HIS A 21 11.15 -1.95 16.50
N SER A 22 10.23 -2.64 15.84
CA SER A 22 10.52 -3.50 14.71
C SER A 22 9.76 -3.05 13.46
N ALA A 23 10.33 -3.29 12.27
CA ALA A 23 9.72 -2.93 10.99
C ALA A 23 9.64 -4.13 10.04
N TYR A 24 8.52 -4.22 9.32
CA TYR A 24 8.30 -5.12 8.21
C TYR A 24 8.01 -4.28 6.96
N ILE A 25 8.73 -4.53 5.88
CA ILE A 25 8.59 -3.82 4.61
C ILE A 25 8.49 -4.84 3.50
N GLN A 26 7.40 -4.80 2.73
CA GLN A 26 7.22 -5.67 1.57
C GLN A 26 6.98 -4.86 0.30
N ALA A 27 7.23 -5.50 -0.86
CA ALA A 27 6.89 -5.00 -2.18
C ALA A 27 6.43 -6.13 -3.10
N GLY A 28 5.83 -5.77 -4.24
CA GLY A 28 5.42 -6.71 -5.26
C GLY A 28 4.26 -7.61 -4.83
N LEU A 29 3.39 -7.16 -3.94
CA LEU A 29 2.11 -7.83 -3.66
C LEU A 29 1.20 -7.79 -4.90
N HIS A 30 1.11 -6.64 -5.59
CA HIS A 30 0.77 -6.60 -7.00
C HIS A 30 2.07 -6.80 -7.80
N ALA A 31 2.25 -7.95 -8.42
CA ALA A 31 3.52 -8.36 -8.99
C ALA A 31 3.93 -7.60 -10.27
N ASP A 32 3.04 -6.80 -10.85
CA ASP A 32 3.28 -5.87 -11.95
C ASP A 32 3.72 -4.47 -11.48
N GLU A 33 3.89 -4.26 -10.18
CA GLU A 33 4.30 -3.00 -9.55
C GLU A 33 5.76 -3.09 -9.10
N HIS A 34 6.71 -2.77 -10.00
CA HIS A 34 8.13 -3.01 -9.82
C HIS A 34 8.93 -1.96 -9.02
N PRO A 35 8.50 -0.67 -8.89
CA PRO A 35 9.29 0.35 -8.15
C PRO A 35 9.68 -0.09 -6.75
N GLY A 36 8.72 -0.60 -5.94
CA GLY A 36 8.96 -1.06 -4.58
C GLY A 36 9.97 -2.20 -4.48
N ILE A 37 9.98 -3.11 -5.46
CA ILE A 37 10.94 -4.22 -5.52
C ILE A 37 12.38 -3.67 -5.60
N LEU A 38 12.61 -2.67 -6.45
CA LEU A 38 13.91 -2.04 -6.60
C LEU A 38 14.31 -1.21 -5.36
N VAL A 39 13.35 -0.55 -4.71
CA VAL A 39 13.56 0.15 -3.43
C VAL A 39 14.08 -0.82 -2.37
N ILE A 40 13.46 -2.00 -2.25
CA ILE A 40 13.89 -3.01 -1.27
C ILE A 40 15.31 -3.52 -1.59
N GLN A 41 15.73 -3.65 -2.84
CA GLN A 41 17.12 -4.02 -3.17
C GLN A 41 18.12 -2.98 -2.68
N HIS A 42 17.80 -1.69 -2.77
CA HIS A 42 18.63 -0.63 -2.17
C HIS A 42 18.60 -0.69 -0.64
N LEU A 43 17.44 -0.94 -0.03
CA LEU A 43 17.32 -1.11 1.43
C LEU A 43 18.17 -2.29 1.94
N ILE A 44 18.16 -3.45 1.25
CA ILE A 44 18.99 -4.61 1.61
C ILE A 44 20.48 -4.20 1.67
N THR A 45 20.96 -3.49 0.65
CA THR A 45 22.35 -3.03 0.59
C THR A 45 22.67 -2.06 1.73
N MET A 46 21.83 -1.04 1.93
CA MET A 46 22.05 -0.02 2.96
C MET A 46 21.95 -0.59 4.36
N LEU A 47 20.95 -1.44 4.65
CA LEU A 47 20.77 -2.04 5.96
C LEU A 47 21.91 -3.01 6.30
N GLY A 48 22.47 -3.72 5.32
CA GLY A 48 23.69 -4.51 5.54
C GLY A 48 24.86 -3.65 6.03
N GLU A 49 25.07 -2.46 5.44
CA GLU A 49 26.09 -1.52 5.89
C GLU A 49 25.81 -0.97 7.32
N TYR A 50 24.52 -0.70 7.65
CA TYR A 50 24.12 -0.26 9.00
C TYR A 50 24.31 -1.37 10.04
N GLU A 51 23.99 -2.61 9.68
CA GLU A 51 24.18 -3.78 10.56
C GLU A 51 25.67 -4.04 10.87
N GLU A 52 26.55 -4.02 9.85
CA GLU A 52 28.01 -4.12 10.04
C GLU A 52 28.57 -3.03 10.96
N GLN A 53 27.94 -1.86 10.99
CA GLN A 53 28.30 -0.73 11.86
C GLN A 53 27.64 -0.80 13.25
N GLY A 54 26.83 -1.83 13.55
CA GLY A 54 26.08 -1.95 14.81
C GLY A 54 25.05 -0.83 15.01
N LYS A 55 24.48 -0.30 13.96
CA LYS A 55 23.54 0.85 14.00
C LYS A 55 22.06 0.47 13.95
N ILE A 56 21.73 -0.80 13.82
CA ILE A 56 20.34 -1.26 13.90
C ILE A 56 20.00 -1.53 15.35
N VAL A 57 18.95 -0.88 15.87
CA VAL A 57 18.52 -0.95 17.27
C VAL A 57 17.45 -2.01 17.46
N GLY A 58 16.55 -2.15 16.49
CA GLY A 58 15.47 -3.14 16.50
C GLY A 58 15.65 -4.18 15.40
N GLU A 59 14.56 -4.81 15.00
CA GLU A 59 14.54 -5.76 13.87
C GLU A 59 13.90 -5.12 12.64
N ILE A 60 14.48 -5.35 11.46
CA ILE A 60 13.90 -4.94 10.18
C ILE A 60 13.81 -6.15 9.28
N VAL A 61 12.62 -6.51 8.86
CA VAL A 61 12.35 -7.61 7.90
C VAL A 61 11.91 -7.03 6.57
N LEU A 62 12.60 -7.43 5.50
CA LEU A 62 12.32 -7.03 4.12
C LEU A 62 11.84 -8.22 3.31
N VAL A 63 10.74 -8.05 2.56
CA VAL A 63 10.21 -9.04 1.60
C VAL A 63 10.16 -8.39 0.22
N PRO A 64 11.19 -8.61 -0.64
CA PRO A 64 11.28 -7.91 -1.92
C PRO A 64 10.21 -8.32 -2.94
N LEU A 65 9.71 -9.56 -2.85
CA LEU A 65 8.67 -10.07 -3.72
C LEU A 65 7.60 -10.82 -2.92
N ALA A 66 6.57 -10.10 -2.50
CA ALA A 66 5.48 -10.66 -1.69
C ALA A 66 4.57 -11.62 -2.47
N ASN A 67 4.52 -11.52 -3.81
CA ASN A 67 3.63 -12.33 -4.65
C ASN A 67 4.36 -13.09 -5.77
N PRO A 68 4.98 -14.22 -5.46
CA PRO A 68 5.59 -15.08 -6.49
C PRO A 68 4.55 -15.73 -7.43
N VAL A 69 3.28 -15.87 -7.01
CA VAL A 69 2.19 -16.39 -7.86
C VAL A 69 1.89 -15.38 -8.98
N GLY A 70 1.65 -14.13 -8.63
CA GLY A 70 1.39 -13.06 -9.59
C GLY A 70 2.58 -12.82 -10.54
N MET A 71 3.82 -12.95 -10.03
CA MET A 71 5.03 -12.81 -10.85
C MET A 71 5.16 -13.87 -11.95
N MET A 72 4.53 -15.03 -11.82
CA MET A 72 4.47 -16.04 -12.87
C MET A 72 3.42 -15.75 -13.95
N GLN A 73 2.54 -14.78 -13.74
CA GLN A 73 1.46 -14.43 -14.67
C GLN A 73 1.94 -13.50 -15.78
N ASN A 74 2.95 -13.93 -16.54
CA ASN A 74 3.42 -13.21 -17.72
C ASN A 74 2.66 -13.67 -18.95
N VAL A 75 1.89 -12.77 -19.56
CA VAL A 75 1.08 -13.04 -20.75
C VAL A 75 1.62 -12.21 -21.91
N LEU A 76 2.28 -12.87 -22.88
CA LEU A 76 2.87 -12.22 -24.05
C LEU A 76 3.79 -11.03 -23.71
N GLY A 77 4.60 -11.16 -22.66
CA GLY A 77 5.53 -10.12 -22.21
C GLY A 77 4.92 -9.07 -21.26
N ASN A 78 3.64 -9.18 -20.94
CA ASN A 78 2.98 -8.29 -19.99
C ASN A 78 2.67 -9.04 -18.70
N TRP A 79 3.05 -8.49 -17.54
CA TRP A 79 2.67 -9.03 -16.25
C TRP A 79 1.23 -8.66 -15.91
N ALA A 80 0.41 -9.67 -15.60
CA ALA A 80 -0.94 -9.51 -15.08
C ALA A 80 -0.92 -9.74 -13.55
N GLY A 81 -0.07 -8.97 -12.86
CA GLY A 81 0.30 -9.20 -11.47
C GLY A 81 -0.67 -8.70 -10.42
N ARG A 82 -1.71 -7.96 -10.80
CA ARG A 82 -2.68 -7.37 -9.87
C ARG A 82 -3.78 -8.34 -9.45
N PHE A 83 -4.22 -9.20 -10.38
CA PHE A 83 -5.30 -10.16 -10.18
C PHE A 83 -4.82 -11.59 -10.41
N ASP A 84 -5.33 -12.53 -9.64
CA ASP A 84 -5.17 -13.95 -9.92
C ASP A 84 -5.96 -14.31 -11.19
N LEU A 85 -5.27 -14.72 -12.24
CA LEU A 85 -5.89 -15.10 -13.51
C LEU A 85 -6.74 -16.38 -13.41
N SER A 86 -6.62 -17.14 -12.34
CA SER A 86 -7.40 -18.37 -12.14
C SER A 86 -8.84 -18.08 -11.70
N ASN A 87 -9.07 -16.97 -10.96
CA ASN A 87 -10.36 -16.65 -10.35
C ASN A 87 -10.75 -15.16 -10.42
N GLY A 88 -9.84 -14.27 -10.84
CA GLY A 88 -10.05 -12.83 -10.95
C GLY A 88 -9.97 -12.08 -9.62
N GLU A 89 -9.49 -12.72 -8.54
CA GLU A 89 -9.35 -12.07 -7.24
C GLU A 89 -8.13 -11.14 -7.22
N ASN A 90 -8.29 -9.95 -6.65
CA ASN A 90 -7.20 -9.01 -6.43
C ASN A 90 -6.28 -9.53 -5.30
N PHE A 91 -4.98 -9.61 -5.56
CA PHE A 91 -4.01 -10.12 -4.58
C PHE A 91 -3.95 -9.30 -3.29
N ASN A 92 -4.21 -7.98 -3.37
CA ASN A 92 -4.29 -7.11 -2.18
C ASN A 92 -5.73 -6.92 -1.70
N ARG A 93 -6.51 -7.99 -1.59
CA ARG A 93 -7.85 -8.03 -0.98
C ARG A 93 -8.01 -9.32 -0.19
N HIS A 94 -9.00 -9.34 0.68
CA HIS A 94 -9.40 -10.51 1.46
C HIS A 94 -8.24 -11.16 2.24
N PHE A 95 -7.38 -10.33 2.87
CA PHE A 95 -6.44 -10.84 3.87
C PHE A 95 -7.21 -11.42 5.07
N PRO A 96 -6.62 -12.36 5.85
CA PRO A 96 -7.35 -13.07 6.89
C PRO A 96 -8.00 -12.13 7.93
N GLU A 97 -9.26 -12.37 8.26
CA GLU A 97 -9.97 -11.64 9.31
C GLU A 97 -9.80 -12.34 10.66
N LEU A 98 -8.87 -11.84 11.48
CA LEU A 98 -8.57 -12.42 12.80
C LEU A 98 -9.51 -11.99 13.90
N ARG A 99 -10.20 -10.86 13.77
CA ARG A 99 -11.05 -10.30 14.84
C ARG A 99 -12.13 -11.26 15.30
N GLU A 100 -12.81 -11.94 14.38
CA GLU A 100 -13.82 -12.95 14.73
C GLU A 100 -13.23 -14.12 15.51
N LYS A 101 -12.00 -14.53 15.20
CA LYS A 101 -11.32 -15.60 15.92
C LYS A 101 -10.87 -15.15 17.30
N LEU A 102 -10.33 -13.93 17.41
CA LEU A 102 -10.01 -13.31 18.69
C LEU A 102 -11.24 -13.15 19.59
N GLU A 103 -12.38 -12.74 19.03
CA GLU A 103 -13.64 -12.64 19.76
C GLU A 103 -14.15 -14.00 20.26
N LYS A 104 -14.08 -15.03 19.43
CA LYS A 104 -14.51 -16.40 19.81
C LYS A 104 -13.63 -17.01 20.90
N ARG A 105 -12.32 -16.69 20.95
CA ARG A 105 -11.42 -17.14 22.02
C ARG A 105 -11.71 -16.47 23.37
N GLY A 106 -12.26 -15.26 23.31
CA GLY A 106 -12.58 -14.48 24.52
C GLY A 106 -11.32 -14.01 25.26
N LEU A 107 -11.55 -13.22 26.30
CA LEU A 107 -10.50 -12.70 27.20
C LEU A 107 -10.24 -13.66 28.39
N ALA A 108 -10.24 -14.97 28.19
CA ALA A 108 -10.20 -15.98 29.25
C ALA A 108 -8.87 -15.95 30.09
N GLY A 109 -8.49 -14.76 30.57
CA GLY A 109 -7.32 -14.56 31.41
C GLY A 109 -5.99 -14.46 30.68
N GLU A 110 -5.98 -14.60 29.33
CA GLU A 110 -4.77 -14.41 28.53
C GLU A 110 -4.57 -12.92 28.26
N THR A 111 -3.38 -12.42 28.57
CA THR A 111 -2.97 -11.03 28.38
C THR A 111 -1.84 -10.89 27.35
N ASP A 112 -1.27 -12.02 26.90
CA ASP A 112 -0.21 -12.04 25.89
C ASP A 112 -0.84 -11.92 24.48
N THR A 113 -0.76 -10.72 23.94
CA THR A 113 -1.29 -10.40 22.60
C THR A 113 -0.60 -11.21 21.50
N ALA A 114 0.69 -11.50 21.61
CA ALA A 114 1.43 -12.28 20.62
C ALA A 114 0.95 -13.73 20.59
N LEU A 115 0.74 -14.34 21.77
CA LEU A 115 0.20 -15.69 21.89
C LEU A 115 -1.22 -15.76 21.32
N MET A 116 -2.07 -14.78 21.62
CA MET A 116 -3.45 -14.72 21.07
C MET A 116 -3.46 -14.62 19.56
N ILE A 117 -2.60 -13.79 18.97
CA ILE A 117 -2.43 -13.67 17.52
C ILE A 117 -1.97 -15.01 16.94
N GLN A 118 -0.90 -15.59 17.47
CA GLN A 118 -0.34 -16.88 17.02
C GLN A 118 -1.39 -17.98 17.01
N GLN A 119 -2.14 -18.13 18.10
CA GLN A 119 -3.20 -19.13 18.20
C GLN A 119 -4.36 -18.87 17.25
N SER A 120 -4.72 -17.59 17.02
CA SER A 120 -5.80 -17.24 16.10
C SER A 120 -5.40 -17.44 14.63
N LEU A 121 -4.12 -17.22 14.31
CA LEU A 121 -3.55 -17.56 13.00
C LEU A 121 -3.54 -19.05 12.75
N ALA A 122 -3.21 -19.88 13.77
CA ALA A 122 -3.21 -21.32 13.66
C ALA A 122 -4.62 -21.91 13.39
N ASP A 123 -5.68 -21.19 13.70
CA ASP A 123 -7.07 -21.59 13.40
C ASP A 123 -7.50 -21.26 11.95
N ILE A 124 -6.61 -20.67 11.15
CA ILE A 124 -6.86 -20.37 9.74
C ILE A 124 -6.25 -21.49 8.90
N GLU A 125 -7.07 -22.15 8.11
CA GLU A 125 -6.65 -23.18 7.15
C GLU A 125 -6.78 -22.58 5.73
N PRO A 126 -5.67 -22.08 5.12
CA PRO A 126 -5.71 -21.59 3.76
C PRO A 126 -6.03 -22.71 2.78
N SER A 127 -6.94 -22.46 1.83
CA SER A 127 -7.44 -23.50 0.91
C SER A 127 -6.58 -23.66 -0.35
N ASP A 128 -5.73 -22.67 -0.64
CA ASP A 128 -4.93 -22.63 -1.86
C ASP A 128 -3.59 -21.92 -1.68
N THR A 129 -2.82 -21.85 -2.75
CA THR A 129 -1.47 -21.27 -2.74
C THR A 129 -1.49 -19.77 -2.44
N VAL A 130 -2.49 -19.02 -2.93
CA VAL A 130 -2.62 -17.56 -2.68
C VAL A 130 -3.00 -17.33 -1.22
N GLY A 131 -3.92 -18.13 -0.69
CA GLY A 131 -4.28 -18.10 0.73
C GLY A 131 -3.09 -18.41 1.65
N LEU A 132 -2.26 -19.40 1.30
CA LEU A 132 -1.02 -19.70 2.03
C LEU A 132 -0.04 -18.54 2.00
N MET A 133 0.15 -17.90 0.85
CA MET A 133 0.98 -16.71 0.68
C MET A 133 0.48 -15.56 1.54
N LYS A 134 -0.80 -15.19 1.43
CA LYS A 134 -1.42 -14.12 2.23
C LYS A 134 -1.30 -14.41 3.73
N HIS A 135 -1.52 -15.65 4.15
CA HIS A 135 -1.38 -16.05 5.54
C HIS A 135 0.06 -15.87 6.05
N ALA A 136 1.06 -16.29 5.27
CA ALA A 136 2.47 -16.17 5.65
C ALA A 136 2.92 -14.70 5.79
N LEU A 137 2.60 -13.85 4.80
CA LEU A 137 2.89 -12.41 4.83
C LEU A 137 2.22 -11.72 6.02
N PHE A 138 0.96 -12.02 6.23
CA PHE A 138 0.15 -11.45 7.31
C PHE A 138 0.66 -11.86 8.70
N ALA A 139 0.99 -13.15 8.87
CA ALA A 139 1.53 -13.68 10.12
C ALA A 139 2.88 -13.04 10.47
N GLU A 140 3.74 -12.78 9.47
CA GLU A 140 5.01 -12.10 9.68
C GLU A 140 4.79 -10.62 10.05
N ALA A 141 3.99 -9.90 9.26
CA ALA A 141 3.72 -8.47 9.50
C ALA A 141 3.14 -8.18 10.89
N LEU A 142 2.29 -9.06 11.42
CA LEU A 142 1.69 -8.91 12.76
C LEU A 142 2.70 -8.98 13.93
N LYS A 143 3.95 -9.38 13.69
CA LYS A 143 5.00 -9.36 14.72
C LYS A 143 5.62 -7.98 14.90
N HIS A 144 5.46 -7.07 13.94
CA HIS A 144 6.19 -5.81 13.84
C HIS A 144 5.38 -4.60 14.26
N ASP A 145 6.09 -3.52 14.66
CA ASP A 145 5.49 -2.25 15.09
C ASP A 145 5.23 -1.30 13.92
N PHE A 146 6.00 -1.46 12.82
CA PHE A 146 5.89 -0.66 11.61
C PHE A 146 5.76 -1.60 10.40
N VAL A 147 4.69 -1.43 9.65
CA VAL A 147 4.39 -2.23 8.47
C VAL A 147 4.22 -1.32 7.25
N LEU A 148 5.12 -1.43 6.29
CA LEU A 148 5.10 -0.67 5.05
C LEU A 148 4.86 -1.62 3.87
N ASP A 149 3.77 -1.41 3.14
CA ASP A 149 3.44 -2.14 1.91
C ASP A 149 3.72 -1.23 0.71
N LEU A 150 4.79 -1.55 -0.04
CA LEU A 150 5.26 -0.73 -1.15
C LEU A 150 4.58 -1.14 -2.45
N HIS A 151 3.79 -0.24 -2.98
CA HIS A 151 3.03 -0.32 -4.23
C HIS A 151 3.42 0.78 -5.21
N CYS A 152 2.76 0.83 -6.34
CA CYS A 152 2.65 2.00 -7.20
C CYS A 152 1.31 1.99 -7.96
N ASP A 153 0.78 3.16 -8.31
CA ASP A 153 -0.36 3.26 -9.24
C ASP A 153 0.17 3.29 -10.70
N THR A 154 -0.64 3.52 -11.66
CA THR A 154 -0.33 3.45 -13.10
C THR A 154 0.54 4.63 -13.59
N ASP A 155 0.04 5.86 -13.57
CA ASP A 155 0.76 7.13 -13.82
C ASP A 155 0.27 8.10 -12.73
N ALA A 156 1.06 8.31 -11.68
CA ALA A 156 0.60 8.94 -10.44
C ALA A 156 1.69 9.79 -9.77
N VAL A 157 1.26 10.65 -8.84
CA VAL A 157 2.14 11.23 -7.82
C VAL A 157 2.43 10.21 -6.71
N LEU A 158 3.48 10.43 -5.94
CA LEU A 158 3.74 9.64 -4.73
C LEU A 158 2.65 9.94 -3.70
N HIS A 159 1.96 8.90 -3.22
CA HIS A 159 0.89 9.06 -2.25
C HIS A 159 0.80 7.86 -1.31
N LEU A 160 0.13 8.05 -0.17
CA LEU A 160 0.00 7.05 0.87
C LEU A 160 -1.46 6.79 1.21
N TYR A 161 -1.76 5.56 1.67
CA TYR A 161 -3.03 5.19 2.30
C TYR A 161 -2.77 4.70 3.71
N THR A 162 -3.55 5.17 4.69
CA THR A 162 -3.41 4.70 6.07
C THR A 162 -4.66 5.00 6.88
N ASN A 163 -4.81 4.34 8.02
CA ASN A 163 -5.87 4.66 8.95
C ASN A 163 -5.69 6.06 9.56
N ARG A 164 -6.79 6.75 9.82
CA ARG A 164 -6.81 8.13 10.35
C ARG A 164 -6.03 8.28 11.66
N VAL A 165 -5.99 7.25 12.51
CA VAL A 165 -5.22 7.26 13.76
C VAL A 165 -3.70 7.39 13.52
N HIS A 166 -3.22 6.97 12.37
CA HIS A 166 -1.82 6.99 11.98
C HIS A 166 -1.38 8.25 11.22
N THR A 167 -2.27 9.23 11.05
CA THR A 167 -2.04 10.43 10.23
C THR A 167 -0.69 11.10 10.51
N GLU A 168 -0.32 11.27 11.77
CA GLU A 168 0.93 11.97 12.11
C GLU A 168 2.20 11.18 11.76
N ARG A 169 2.19 9.84 11.94
CA ARG A 169 3.30 8.98 11.49
C ARG A 169 3.38 8.92 9.97
N ALA A 170 2.24 8.77 9.30
CA ALA A 170 2.18 8.83 7.84
C ALA A 170 2.67 10.17 7.29
N ARG A 171 2.41 11.29 7.98
CA ARG A 171 2.94 12.61 7.62
C ARG A 171 4.47 12.65 7.65
N LYS A 172 5.11 12.06 8.67
CA LYS A 172 6.58 11.97 8.75
C LYS A 172 7.15 11.16 7.57
N LEU A 173 6.59 9.98 7.32
CA LEU A 173 7.00 9.14 6.20
C LEU A 173 6.79 9.84 4.86
N ALA A 174 5.62 10.46 4.66
CA ALA A 174 5.28 11.21 3.45
C ALA A 174 6.22 12.42 3.23
N GLN A 175 6.60 13.12 4.29
CA GLN A 175 7.57 14.21 4.22
C GLN A 175 8.98 13.72 3.85
N ALA A 176 9.42 12.59 4.40
CA ALA A 176 10.69 11.98 4.06
C ALA A 176 10.72 11.55 2.60
N LEU A 177 9.67 10.90 2.11
CA LEU A 177 9.53 10.42 0.73
C LEU A 177 9.26 11.56 -0.29
N GLY A 178 8.85 12.75 0.16
CA GLY A 178 8.42 13.83 -0.74
C GLY A 178 7.05 13.57 -1.37
N ALA A 179 6.15 12.90 -0.67
CA ALA A 179 4.81 12.59 -1.16
C ALA A 179 3.92 13.84 -1.30
N ASP A 180 3.01 13.81 -2.26
CA ASP A 180 2.04 14.88 -2.52
C ASP A 180 0.74 14.70 -1.72
N VAL A 181 0.32 13.43 -1.50
CA VAL A 181 -0.99 13.10 -0.95
C VAL A 181 -0.90 12.00 0.11
N ILE A 182 -1.69 12.14 1.19
CA ILE A 182 -2.04 11.05 2.10
C ILE A 182 -3.55 10.90 2.07
N PHE A 183 -4.05 9.71 1.74
CA PHE A 183 -5.43 9.33 1.99
C PHE A 183 -5.56 8.72 3.37
N VAL A 184 -6.54 9.20 4.13
CA VAL A 184 -6.85 8.68 5.46
C VAL A 184 -8.29 8.19 5.53
N GLU A 185 -8.50 7.03 6.18
CA GLU A 185 -9.82 6.45 6.39
C GLU A 185 -9.95 5.87 7.80
N ASP A 186 -11.18 5.59 8.20
CA ASP A 186 -11.46 4.81 9.41
C ASP A 186 -11.67 3.34 9.07
N TYR A 187 -12.29 3.07 7.92
CA TYR A 187 -12.51 1.72 7.41
C TYR A 187 -12.72 1.73 5.89
N ALA A 188 -11.72 1.32 5.13
CA ALA A 188 -11.79 1.23 3.66
C ALA A 188 -12.65 0.05 3.20
N GLY A 189 -12.46 -1.12 3.83
CA GLY A 189 -13.14 -2.37 3.48
C GLY A 189 -12.43 -3.18 2.40
N GLY A 190 -12.84 -4.45 2.25
CA GLY A 190 -12.19 -5.38 1.32
C GLY A 190 -10.89 -5.97 1.83
N GLN A 191 -10.49 -5.63 3.06
CA GLN A 191 -9.34 -6.19 3.76
C GLN A 191 -8.05 -6.16 2.92
N PRO A 192 -7.57 -4.97 2.44
CA PRO A 192 -6.23 -4.85 1.94
C PRO A 192 -5.23 -5.13 3.06
N PHE A 193 -3.97 -5.40 2.71
CA PHE A 193 -2.96 -5.86 3.63
C PHE A 193 -2.76 -4.93 4.84
N ASP A 194 -2.58 -3.64 4.60
CA ASP A 194 -2.35 -2.63 5.64
C ASP A 194 -3.53 -2.47 6.59
N GLU A 195 -4.77 -2.44 6.06
CA GLU A 195 -5.98 -2.40 6.89
C GLU A 195 -6.15 -3.69 7.69
N ALA A 196 -5.90 -4.86 7.10
CA ALA A 196 -6.02 -6.13 7.80
C ALA A 196 -5.08 -6.21 9.00
N VAL A 197 -3.81 -5.78 8.85
CA VAL A 197 -2.83 -5.67 9.94
C VAL A 197 -3.30 -4.69 11.02
N TYR A 198 -3.67 -3.46 10.62
CA TYR A 198 -4.15 -2.43 11.54
C TYR A 198 -5.33 -2.91 12.38
N ARG A 199 -6.32 -3.56 11.77
CA ARG A 199 -7.57 -3.98 12.45
C ARG A 199 -7.35 -4.99 13.56
N VAL A 200 -6.34 -5.85 13.47
CA VAL A 200 -5.96 -6.75 14.55
C VAL A 200 -5.48 -5.95 15.76
N TRP A 201 -4.57 -5.02 15.54
CA TRP A 201 -4.02 -4.20 16.60
C TRP A 201 -5.03 -3.21 17.19
N GLN A 202 -5.94 -2.69 16.37
CA GLN A 202 -7.08 -1.88 16.83
C GLN A 202 -7.95 -2.69 17.80
N TRP A 203 -8.23 -3.96 17.49
CA TRP A 203 -9.03 -4.83 18.37
C TRP A 203 -8.43 -4.95 19.77
N PHE A 204 -7.10 -5.08 19.88
CA PHE A 204 -6.39 -5.09 21.18
C PHE A 204 -6.38 -3.72 21.85
N SER A 205 -6.19 -2.65 21.06
CA SER A 205 -6.20 -1.27 21.58
C SER A 205 -7.54 -0.89 22.18
N ASP A 206 -8.64 -1.20 21.50
CA ASP A 206 -10.02 -0.93 21.97
C ASP A 206 -10.32 -1.64 23.32
N ARG A 207 -9.59 -2.71 23.60
CA ARG A 207 -9.71 -3.51 24.84
C ARG A 207 -8.62 -3.18 25.88
N GLN A 208 -7.82 -2.15 25.63
CA GLN A 208 -6.72 -1.70 26.50
C GLN A 208 -5.68 -2.81 26.78
N MET A 209 -5.46 -3.72 25.81
CA MET A 209 -4.56 -4.86 25.95
C MET A 209 -3.14 -4.57 25.46
N LEU A 210 -2.86 -3.40 24.92
CA LEU A 210 -1.52 -3.04 24.44
C LEU A 210 -0.56 -2.64 25.57
N GLY A 211 -1.06 -2.40 26.79
CA GLY A 211 -0.24 -1.89 27.89
C GLY A 211 0.41 -0.55 27.54
N SER A 212 1.74 -0.49 27.61
CA SER A 212 2.53 0.69 27.19
C SER A 212 2.98 0.65 25.74
N ARG A 213 2.70 -0.44 25.00
CA ARG A 213 3.04 -0.54 23.57
C ARG A 213 2.21 0.45 22.77
N PRO A 214 2.84 1.31 21.95
CA PRO A 214 2.10 2.13 20.99
C PRO A 214 1.34 1.24 20.00
N LEU A 215 0.22 1.76 19.47
CA LEU A 215 -0.49 1.09 18.40
C LEU A 215 0.42 0.92 17.18
N PRO A 216 0.66 -0.32 16.70
CA PRO A 216 1.49 -0.57 15.53
C PRO A 216 1.00 0.19 14.30
N PHE A 217 1.95 0.75 13.55
CA PHE A 217 1.71 1.56 12.36
C PHE A 217 1.63 0.68 11.12
N SER A 218 0.62 0.89 10.28
CA SER A 218 0.49 0.21 9.00
C SER A 218 0.12 1.21 7.90
N VAL A 219 0.76 1.09 6.73
CA VAL A 219 0.62 2.05 5.63
C VAL A 219 0.87 1.38 4.29
N THR A 220 0.06 1.72 3.28
CA THR A 220 0.38 1.48 1.87
C THR A 220 1.06 2.71 1.29
N VAL A 221 2.22 2.51 0.65
CA VAL A 221 3.00 3.55 -0.02
C VAL A 221 2.96 3.33 -1.52
N GLU A 222 2.33 4.24 -2.24
CA GLU A 222 2.24 4.24 -3.70
C GLU A 222 3.40 5.06 -4.30
N LEU A 223 4.43 4.36 -4.74
CA LEU A 223 5.67 4.92 -5.27
C LEU A 223 5.52 5.43 -6.71
N ARG A 224 4.65 6.46 -6.90
CA ARG A 224 4.37 7.07 -8.22
C ARG A 224 3.72 6.09 -9.20
N GLY A 225 4.25 5.99 -10.43
CA GLY A 225 3.70 5.16 -11.50
C GLY A 225 4.54 3.93 -11.84
N GLN A 226 3.92 2.95 -12.51
CA GLN A 226 4.58 1.70 -12.95
C GLN A 226 5.83 1.93 -13.82
N ALA A 227 5.90 3.07 -14.53
CA ALA A 227 7.04 3.43 -15.38
C ALA A 227 8.19 4.11 -14.60
N ASP A 228 7.98 4.48 -13.33
CA ASP A 228 8.95 5.21 -12.52
C ASP A 228 9.96 4.26 -11.84
N VAL A 229 10.57 3.38 -12.64
CA VAL A 229 11.59 2.42 -12.21
C VAL A 229 12.96 2.92 -12.62
N SER A 230 13.74 3.39 -11.64
CA SER A 230 15.15 3.77 -11.86
C SER A 230 15.92 3.70 -10.55
N ASP A 231 17.25 3.42 -10.64
CA ASP A 231 18.12 3.40 -9.45
C ASP A 231 18.13 4.73 -8.69
N VAL A 232 18.01 5.86 -9.40
CA VAL A 232 17.99 7.18 -8.76
C VAL A 232 16.77 7.34 -7.87
N LEU A 233 15.57 7.05 -8.38
CA LEU A 233 14.32 7.15 -7.61
C LEU A 233 14.30 6.11 -6.48
N ALA A 234 14.63 4.86 -6.78
CA ALA A 234 14.60 3.79 -5.79
C ALA A 234 15.57 4.02 -4.64
N ARG A 235 16.76 4.56 -4.93
CA ARG A 235 17.72 4.94 -3.90
C ARG A 235 17.22 6.09 -3.04
N GLN A 236 16.64 7.13 -3.64
CA GLN A 236 16.06 8.26 -2.91
C GLN A 236 14.95 7.80 -1.98
N ASP A 237 14.04 6.92 -2.46
CA ASP A 237 12.97 6.37 -1.65
C ASP A 237 13.49 5.47 -0.52
N ALA A 238 14.52 4.67 -0.78
CA ALA A 238 15.18 3.85 0.25
C ALA A 238 15.85 4.72 1.33
N GLU A 239 16.59 5.77 0.94
CA GLU A 239 17.17 6.75 1.86
C GLU A 239 16.10 7.44 2.72
N ALA A 240 14.95 7.77 2.14
CA ALA A 240 13.82 8.36 2.85
C ALA A 240 13.19 7.38 3.87
N ILE A 241 13.04 6.12 3.51
CA ILE A 241 12.57 5.07 4.43
C ILE A 241 13.57 4.87 5.57
N ILE A 242 14.87 4.80 5.30
CA ILE A 242 15.92 4.75 6.34
C ILE A 242 15.81 5.94 7.30
N ALA A 243 15.63 7.16 6.78
CA ALA A 243 15.47 8.35 7.61
C ALA A 243 14.22 8.29 8.49
N PHE A 244 13.10 7.80 7.97
CA PHE A 244 11.87 7.58 8.74
C PHE A 244 12.10 6.54 9.86
N LEU A 245 12.71 5.39 9.55
CA LEU A 245 13.01 4.36 10.54
C LEU A 245 13.98 4.86 11.63
N ALA A 246 14.91 5.76 11.28
CA ALA A 246 15.80 6.39 12.25
C ALA A 246 15.03 7.38 13.14
N GLU A 247 14.10 8.17 12.59
CA GLU A 247 13.25 9.06 13.40
C GLU A 247 12.35 8.29 14.37
N GLU A 248 11.90 7.09 13.98
CA GLU A 248 11.12 6.20 14.86
C GLU A 248 11.99 5.33 15.79
N GLY A 249 13.32 5.50 15.77
CA GLY A 249 14.25 4.87 16.73
C GLY A 249 14.62 3.42 16.42
N ILE A 250 14.35 2.93 15.20
CA ILE A 250 14.67 1.55 14.79
C ILE A 250 16.15 1.42 14.43
N LEU A 251 16.76 2.49 13.95
CA LEU A 251 18.18 2.53 13.61
C LEU A 251 18.83 3.88 13.92
N LEU A 252 20.17 3.85 14.07
CA LEU A 252 20.98 5.03 14.36
C LEU A 252 21.51 5.61 13.05
N ALA A 253 20.68 6.36 12.35
CA ALA A 253 21.07 7.12 11.16
C ALA A 253 20.86 8.61 11.42
N GLN A 254 21.53 9.47 10.65
CA GLN A 254 21.21 10.89 10.67
C GLN A 254 19.88 11.12 9.94
N PRO A 255 18.97 11.94 10.48
CA PRO A 255 17.76 12.30 9.75
C PRO A 255 18.14 12.89 8.39
N ALA A 256 17.46 12.47 7.34
CA ALA A 256 17.64 13.08 6.03
C ALA A 256 17.27 14.57 6.14
N ASN A 257 18.13 15.41 5.56
CA ASN A 257 17.87 16.85 5.44
C ASN A 257 16.87 17.08 4.30
N SER A 258 15.70 16.39 4.37
CA SER A 258 14.66 16.49 3.37
C SER A 258 13.94 17.83 3.53
N ALA A 259 14.01 18.67 2.51
CA ALA A 259 13.14 19.85 2.42
C ALA A 259 11.68 19.35 2.51
N LYS A 260 10.94 19.86 3.50
CA LYS A 260 9.51 19.50 3.66
C LYS A 260 8.79 19.79 2.35
N PRO A 261 8.09 18.83 1.76
CA PRO A 261 7.36 19.07 0.53
C PRO A 261 6.27 20.12 0.80
N GLU A 262 6.33 21.26 0.11
CA GLU A 262 5.33 22.33 0.21
C GLU A 262 3.92 21.88 -0.23
N ARG A 263 3.84 20.73 -0.90
CA ARG A 263 2.64 20.23 -1.59
C ARG A 263 1.88 19.15 -0.84
N LEU A 264 2.43 18.57 0.26
CA LEU A 264 1.77 17.49 0.98
C LEU A 264 0.39 17.92 1.50
N ARG A 265 -0.64 17.19 1.09
CA ARG A 265 -2.02 17.36 1.53
C ARG A 265 -2.60 16.05 2.04
N ILE A 266 -3.50 16.15 2.99
CA ILE A 266 -4.19 15.01 3.58
C ILE A 266 -5.65 15.10 3.17
N TYR A 267 -6.15 14.02 2.56
CA TYR A 267 -7.53 13.92 2.10
C TYR A 267 -8.23 12.72 2.76
N PRO A 268 -9.52 12.84 3.07
CA PRO A 268 -10.30 11.67 3.45
C PRO A 268 -10.44 10.73 2.24
N LEU A 269 -10.29 9.42 2.45
CA LEU A 269 -10.49 8.43 1.37
C LEU A 269 -11.95 8.45 0.87
N GLU A 270 -12.88 8.86 1.71
CA GLU A 270 -14.28 9.09 1.35
C GLU A 270 -14.47 10.22 0.31
N GLY A 271 -13.47 11.13 0.21
CA GLY A 271 -13.42 12.19 -0.79
C GLY A 271 -12.72 11.77 -2.10
N ALA A 272 -12.14 10.57 -2.16
CA ALA A 272 -11.47 10.09 -3.35
C ALA A 272 -12.49 9.76 -4.47
N SER A 273 -12.35 10.41 -5.62
CA SER A 273 -13.18 10.16 -6.79
C SER A 273 -12.45 9.29 -7.81
N HIS A 274 -13.04 8.14 -8.12
CA HIS A 274 -12.64 7.29 -9.23
C HIS A 274 -13.50 7.61 -10.45
N LEU A 275 -13.05 8.57 -11.26
CA LEU A 275 -13.76 8.92 -12.49
C LEU A 275 -13.78 7.75 -13.46
N GLN A 276 -14.95 7.49 -14.03
CA GLN A 276 -15.14 6.43 -15.03
C GLN A 276 -15.35 7.03 -16.43
N ALA A 277 -14.88 6.30 -17.45
CA ALA A 277 -15.08 6.66 -18.83
C ALA A 277 -16.57 6.54 -19.22
N PRO A 278 -17.22 7.62 -19.68
CA PRO A 278 -18.60 7.54 -20.17
C PRO A 278 -18.72 6.76 -21.49
N VAL A 279 -17.66 6.74 -22.30
CA VAL A 279 -17.58 6.07 -23.58
C VAL A 279 -16.22 5.39 -23.77
N SER A 280 -16.11 4.50 -24.77
CA SER A 280 -14.82 3.93 -25.18
C SER A 280 -14.12 4.84 -26.18
N GLY A 281 -12.78 4.90 -26.15
CA GLY A 281 -11.97 5.69 -27.07
C GLY A 281 -10.56 5.95 -26.58
N ILE A 282 -9.88 6.91 -27.19
CA ILE A 282 -8.51 7.30 -26.83
C ILE A 282 -8.53 8.51 -25.90
N LEU A 283 -7.89 8.39 -24.74
CA LEU A 283 -7.74 9.50 -23.78
C LEU A 283 -6.75 10.54 -24.27
N ALA A 284 -7.21 11.78 -24.40
CA ALA A 284 -6.42 12.96 -24.68
C ALA A 284 -6.43 13.88 -23.44
N TRP A 285 -5.39 13.80 -22.64
CA TRP A 285 -5.28 14.50 -21.35
C TRP A 285 -4.98 15.99 -21.51
N ARG A 286 -5.58 16.79 -20.62
CA ARG A 286 -5.29 18.21 -20.40
C ARG A 286 -4.61 18.48 -19.06
N LYS A 287 -4.76 17.56 -18.11
CA LYS A 287 -4.20 17.61 -16.74
C LYS A 287 -3.19 16.49 -16.53
N ARG A 288 -2.27 16.75 -15.59
CA ARG A 288 -1.26 15.77 -15.12
C ARG A 288 -1.48 15.45 -13.66
N PRO A 289 -1.04 14.27 -13.19
CA PRO A 289 -0.97 14.00 -11.76
C PRO A 289 -0.19 15.10 -11.02
N GLY A 290 -0.67 15.48 -9.83
CA GLY A 290 -0.15 16.57 -9.01
C GLY A 290 -0.78 17.94 -9.29
N GLU A 291 -1.52 18.11 -10.39
CA GLU A 291 -2.17 19.38 -10.67
C GLU A 291 -3.50 19.52 -9.90
N PRO A 292 -3.81 20.72 -9.37
CA PRO A 292 -5.06 21.00 -8.72
C PRO A 292 -6.23 20.88 -9.71
N VAL A 293 -7.40 20.49 -9.20
CA VAL A 293 -8.64 20.36 -9.97
C VAL A 293 -9.80 20.97 -9.20
N THR A 294 -10.77 21.50 -9.94
CA THR A 294 -12.01 22.04 -9.38
C THR A 294 -13.25 21.42 -10.05
N PRO A 295 -14.41 21.35 -9.37
CA PRO A 295 -15.63 20.79 -9.97
C PRO A 295 -15.97 21.46 -11.29
N GLY A 296 -16.25 20.64 -12.31
CA GLY A 296 -16.54 21.09 -13.66
C GLY A 296 -15.31 21.43 -14.52
N GLU A 297 -14.10 21.29 -13.99
CA GLU A 297 -12.87 21.49 -14.78
C GLU A 297 -12.67 20.37 -15.80
N HIS A 298 -12.30 20.73 -17.03
CA HIS A 298 -12.10 19.80 -18.15
C HIS A 298 -10.73 19.12 -18.05
N LEU A 299 -10.72 17.83 -17.71
CA LEU A 299 -9.52 17.04 -17.46
C LEU A 299 -8.95 16.34 -18.68
N ALA A 300 -9.82 15.81 -19.54
CA ALA A 300 -9.46 15.04 -20.72
C ALA A 300 -10.61 15.02 -21.73
N ASP A 301 -10.31 14.65 -22.97
CA ASP A 301 -11.29 14.20 -23.97
C ASP A 301 -11.12 12.70 -24.21
N ILE A 302 -12.22 11.96 -24.37
CA ILE A 302 -12.21 10.62 -24.94
C ILE A 302 -12.59 10.75 -26.40
N VAL A 303 -11.63 10.43 -27.28
CA VAL A 303 -11.79 10.55 -28.75
C VAL A 303 -12.25 9.22 -29.28
N SER A 304 -13.43 9.22 -29.92
CA SER A 304 -13.97 8.06 -30.63
C SER A 304 -13.06 7.66 -31.80
N VAL A 305 -12.78 6.36 -31.92
CA VAL A 305 -11.92 5.83 -32.96
C VAL A 305 -12.62 5.83 -34.34
N SER A 306 -13.96 5.77 -34.33
CA SER A 306 -14.76 5.63 -35.60
C SER A 306 -15.00 6.95 -36.35
N ASP A 307 -15.21 8.04 -35.60
CA ASP A 307 -15.64 9.31 -36.17
C ASP A 307 -14.92 10.55 -35.66
N GLY A 308 -13.96 10.35 -34.68
CA GLY A 308 -13.20 11.43 -34.08
C GLY A 308 -14.01 12.29 -33.11
N HIS A 309 -15.25 11.93 -32.78
CA HIS A 309 -16.07 12.66 -31.80
C HIS A 309 -15.35 12.72 -30.45
N ARG A 310 -15.43 13.87 -29.79
CA ARG A 310 -14.79 14.10 -28.47
C ARG A 310 -15.81 14.18 -27.38
N THR A 311 -15.71 13.28 -26.41
CA THR A 311 -16.51 13.27 -25.17
C THR A 311 -15.66 13.80 -24.03
N PRO A 312 -15.99 14.94 -23.44
CA PRO A 312 -15.19 15.53 -22.36
C PRO A 312 -15.36 14.76 -21.04
N VAL A 313 -14.27 14.73 -20.26
CA VAL A 313 -14.23 14.22 -18.89
C VAL A 313 -13.97 15.40 -17.96
N TYR A 314 -14.82 15.57 -16.96
CA TYR A 314 -14.76 16.67 -16.01
C TYR A 314 -14.46 16.19 -14.58
N SER A 315 -13.79 17.04 -13.81
CA SER A 315 -13.66 16.83 -12.37
C SER A 315 -15.02 16.98 -11.67
N ASN A 316 -15.26 16.14 -10.68
CA ASN A 316 -16.41 16.25 -9.78
C ASN A 316 -16.00 16.65 -8.34
N VAL A 317 -14.72 16.93 -8.10
CA VAL A 317 -14.19 17.31 -6.79
C VAL A 317 -13.33 18.58 -6.86
N ASP A 318 -13.22 19.27 -5.74
CA ASP A 318 -12.19 20.26 -5.48
C ASP A 318 -11.01 19.60 -4.76
N GLY A 319 -9.82 19.60 -5.38
CA GLY A 319 -8.69 18.91 -4.83
C GLY A 319 -7.51 18.75 -5.77
N VAL A 320 -7.00 17.51 -5.95
CA VAL A 320 -5.83 17.23 -6.79
C VAL A 320 -6.01 15.95 -7.61
N MET A 321 -5.46 15.93 -8.81
CA MET A 321 -5.35 14.73 -9.62
C MET A 321 -4.22 13.86 -9.09
N VAL A 322 -4.53 12.66 -8.60
CA VAL A 322 -3.54 11.74 -8.01
C VAL A 322 -2.98 10.79 -9.06
N ALA A 323 -3.85 10.13 -9.82
CA ALA A 323 -3.44 9.12 -10.79
C ALA A 323 -4.33 9.13 -12.04
N ARG A 324 -3.75 8.61 -13.14
CA ARG A 324 -4.44 8.36 -14.41
C ARG A 324 -3.87 7.11 -15.10
N PRO A 325 -4.60 6.44 -16.00
CA PRO A 325 -4.10 5.23 -16.66
C PRO A 325 -2.93 5.53 -17.61
N VAL A 326 -1.92 4.65 -17.58
CA VAL A 326 -0.83 4.62 -18.58
C VAL A 326 -1.38 4.33 -19.95
N MET A 327 -2.25 3.34 -20.07
CA MET A 327 -2.91 2.98 -21.34
C MET A 327 -3.90 4.06 -21.74
N LYS A 328 -3.78 4.53 -22.99
CA LYS A 328 -4.62 5.62 -23.48
C LYS A 328 -5.89 5.13 -24.20
N MET A 329 -5.93 3.87 -24.66
CA MET A 329 -7.16 3.24 -25.11
C MET A 329 -7.98 2.80 -23.89
N ILE A 330 -9.19 3.33 -23.77
CA ILE A 330 -10.06 3.12 -22.61
C ILE A 330 -11.39 2.52 -23.04
N ARG A 331 -12.00 1.73 -22.15
CA ARG A 331 -13.37 1.21 -22.35
C ARG A 331 -14.35 2.00 -21.48
N SER A 332 -15.59 2.12 -21.95
CA SER A 332 -16.69 2.65 -21.12
C SER A 332 -16.77 1.93 -19.78
N GLY A 333 -16.94 2.68 -18.70
CA GLY A 333 -16.96 2.19 -17.31
C GLY A 333 -15.57 1.97 -16.68
N GLN A 334 -14.49 2.01 -17.44
CA GLN A 334 -13.13 1.87 -16.90
C GLN A 334 -12.71 3.16 -16.16
N ARG A 335 -11.92 3.01 -15.06
CA ARG A 335 -11.34 4.16 -14.33
C ARG A 335 -10.44 4.98 -15.27
N VAL A 336 -10.67 6.28 -15.33
CA VAL A 336 -9.84 7.24 -16.08
C VAL A 336 -9.01 8.15 -15.20
N ALA A 337 -9.43 8.39 -13.95
CA ALA A 337 -8.65 9.17 -12.99
C ALA A 337 -8.94 8.76 -11.55
N LEU A 338 -7.94 8.94 -10.69
CA LEU A 338 -8.09 9.07 -9.26
C LEU A 338 -7.89 10.54 -8.88
N LEU A 339 -8.92 11.14 -8.32
CA LEU A 339 -8.87 12.50 -7.79
C LEU A 339 -9.00 12.45 -6.27
N ALA A 340 -8.19 13.20 -5.54
CA ALA A 340 -8.35 13.43 -4.12
C ALA A 340 -9.20 14.69 -3.91
N GLY A 341 -10.34 14.56 -3.23
CA GLY A 341 -11.25 15.65 -2.90
C GLY A 341 -11.31 15.91 -1.41
N ASN A 342 -11.62 17.16 -1.03
CA ASN A 342 -11.69 17.59 0.37
C ASN A 342 -12.93 17.05 1.09
N ASP A 343 -14.02 16.88 0.37
CA ASP A 343 -15.32 16.54 0.93
C ASP A 343 -15.70 15.08 0.61
N ARG A 344 -16.40 14.44 1.55
CA ARG A 344 -16.97 13.11 1.34
C ARG A 344 -17.93 13.12 0.15
N LEU A 345 -17.78 12.16 -0.75
CA LEU A 345 -18.71 11.93 -1.85
C LEU A 345 -19.95 11.16 -1.38
N GLU A 346 -21.13 11.54 -1.88
CA GLU A 346 -22.42 10.93 -1.47
C GLU A 346 -22.50 9.41 -1.70
N GLU A 347 -21.85 8.91 -2.77
CA GLU A 347 -21.83 7.49 -3.10
C GLU A 347 -20.81 6.66 -2.27
N ARG A 348 -20.00 7.31 -1.43
CA ARG A 348 -18.97 6.64 -0.63
C ARG A 348 -19.54 6.18 0.71
N GLN A 349 -19.38 4.88 0.99
CA GLN A 349 -19.82 4.23 2.22
C GLN A 349 -18.63 3.62 2.95
N ASP A 350 -18.56 3.78 4.25
CA ASP A 350 -17.54 3.17 5.09
C ASP A 350 -17.57 1.64 4.92
N GLY A 351 -16.41 1.01 4.83
CA GLY A 351 -16.27 -0.41 4.53
C GLY A 351 -16.51 -0.78 3.06
N LYS A 352 -16.76 0.19 2.18
CA LYS A 352 -16.92 0.01 0.72
C LYS A 352 -16.21 1.10 -0.08
N LEU A 353 -15.13 1.66 0.49
CA LEU A 353 -14.37 2.75 -0.16
C LEU A 353 -13.48 2.23 -1.29
N LEU A 354 -13.00 0.99 -1.18
CA LEU A 354 -12.23 0.34 -2.23
C LEU A 354 -13.17 -0.41 -3.16
N ARG A 355 -13.32 0.08 -4.38
CA ARG A 355 -14.04 -0.65 -5.44
C ARG A 355 -13.10 -1.70 -6.04
N HIS A 356 -13.66 -2.80 -6.50
CA HIS A 356 -12.91 -3.80 -7.26
C HIS A 356 -12.55 -3.22 -8.63
N PHE A 357 -11.27 -2.88 -8.82
CA PHE A 357 -10.69 -2.45 -10.09
C PHE A 357 -9.48 -3.30 -10.42
#